data_8155b521aa9dcec595d02a12982ab4c8
#
_entry.id   8155b521aa9dcec595d02a12982ab4c8
#
_cell.length_a   1.000
_cell.length_b   1.000
_cell.length_c   1.000
_cell.angle_alpha   90.00
_cell.angle_beta   90.00
_cell.angle_gamma   90.00
#
_symmetry.space_group_name_H-M   'P 1'
#
loop_
_entity.id
_entity.type
_entity.pdbx_description
1 polymer ?
#
loop_
_entity_poly.entity_id
_entity_poly.type
_entity_poly.pdbx_seq_one_letter_code
_entity_poly.pdbx_strand_id
1 'polypeptide(L)'
;MTAHSEIENLYRTYLEQAIRAEENRKIGEGLFGIGKKPADDPCHTQFIDSLQTALDTYADSSPASADIKEVLSLVFRFPTEHCEPASAYWMLLAAHGTVFKLIPLLSPSDAAELASEYGKLYRRWERLPVQKDVIKALQKASRA
;
A
#
# COMPACT_ATOMS: atom_id res chain seq x y z
N MET A 1 -1.57 4.79 20.50
CA MET A 1 -1.37 3.96 19.30
C MET A 1 -0.34 4.62 18.40
N THR A 2 0.66 3.88 17.95
CA THR A 2 1.68 4.42 17.05
C THR A 2 1.13 4.58 15.63
N ALA A 3 1.76 5.44 14.82
CA ALA A 3 1.40 5.59 13.42
C ALA A 3 1.53 4.25 12.67
N HIS A 4 2.59 3.49 12.95
CA HIS A 4 2.79 2.17 12.37
C HIS A 4 1.60 1.23 12.65
N SER A 5 1.15 1.17 13.90
CA SER A 5 0.00 0.34 14.29
C SER A 5 -1.30 0.80 13.63
N GLU A 6 -1.52 2.09 13.55
CA GLU A 6 -2.70 2.68 12.93
C GLU A 6 -2.76 2.32 11.45
N ILE A 7 -1.65 2.47 10.74
CA ILE A 7 -1.56 2.16 9.32
C ILE A 7 -1.72 0.65 9.09
N GLU A 8 -1.07 -0.18 9.91
CA GLU A 8 -1.24 -1.63 9.85
C GLU A 8 -2.71 -2.03 10.00
N ASN A 9 -3.43 -1.41 10.95
CA ASN A 9 -4.85 -1.68 11.16
C ASN A 9 -5.70 -1.32 9.94
N LEU A 10 -5.38 -0.23 9.24
CA LEU A 10 -6.08 0.13 8.00
C LEU A 10 -5.90 -0.95 6.94
N TYR A 11 -4.69 -1.45 6.76
CA TYR A 11 -4.39 -2.52 5.81
C TYR A 11 -5.12 -3.81 6.15
N ARG A 12 -5.09 -4.22 7.42
CA ARG A 12 -5.73 -5.46 7.86
C ARG A 12 -7.24 -5.39 7.73
N THR A 13 -7.83 -4.26 8.09
CA THR A 13 -9.28 -4.03 7.96
C THR A 13 -9.70 -4.13 6.49
N TYR A 14 -8.97 -3.47 5.60
CA TYR A 14 -9.27 -3.55 4.17
C TYR A 14 -9.14 -5.00 3.66
N LEU A 15 -8.07 -5.70 4.04
CA LEU A 15 -7.83 -7.08 3.61
C LEU A 15 -8.97 -8.01 4.05
N GLU A 16 -9.43 -7.89 5.29
CA GLU A 16 -10.57 -8.66 5.79
C GLU A 16 -11.83 -8.38 4.98
N GLN A 17 -12.10 -7.13 4.66
CA GLN A 17 -13.24 -6.73 3.83
C GLN A 17 -13.13 -7.32 2.43
N ALA A 18 -11.93 -7.30 1.84
CA ALA A 18 -11.69 -7.85 0.51
C ALA A 18 -11.88 -9.38 0.47
N ILE A 19 -11.43 -10.07 1.52
CA ILE A 19 -11.61 -11.52 1.64
C ILE A 19 -13.10 -11.87 1.72
N ARG A 20 -13.86 -11.16 2.54
CA ARG A 20 -15.30 -11.36 2.67
C ARG A 20 -16.04 -11.08 1.38
N ALA A 21 -15.66 -10.02 0.68
CA ALA A 21 -16.26 -9.67 -0.60
C ALA A 21 -16.00 -10.77 -1.65
N GLU A 22 -14.79 -11.33 -1.68
CA GLU A 22 -14.45 -12.42 -2.58
C GLU A 22 -15.23 -13.71 -2.28
N GLU A 23 -15.37 -14.05 -1.01
CA GLU A 23 -16.17 -15.20 -0.59
C GLU A 23 -17.63 -15.03 -0.98
N ASN A 24 -18.20 -13.86 -0.76
CA ASN A 24 -19.59 -13.56 -1.15
C ASN A 24 -19.77 -13.61 -2.66
N ARG A 25 -18.79 -13.14 -3.42
CA ARG A 25 -18.82 -13.20 -4.89
C ARG A 25 -18.84 -14.65 -5.38
N LYS A 26 -18.00 -15.50 -4.81
CA LYS A 26 -17.95 -16.93 -5.16
C LYS A 26 -19.27 -17.64 -4.85
N ILE A 27 -19.89 -17.35 -3.72
CA ILE A 27 -21.17 -17.89 -3.35
C ILE A 27 -22.25 -17.46 -4.36
N GLY A 28 -22.27 -16.17 -4.72
CA GLY A 28 -23.21 -15.64 -5.71
C GLY A 28 -23.06 -16.28 -7.09
N GLU A 29 -21.82 -16.44 -7.56
CA GLU A 29 -21.54 -17.10 -8.83
C GLU A 29 -21.95 -18.58 -8.81
N GLY A 30 -21.70 -19.26 -7.70
CA GLY A 30 -22.07 -20.66 -7.55
C GLY A 30 -23.59 -20.90 -7.56
N LEU A 31 -24.36 -19.97 -7.01
CA LEU A 31 -25.82 -20.09 -6.91
C LEU A 31 -26.53 -19.70 -8.20
N PHE A 32 -26.08 -18.70 -8.91
CA PHE A 32 -26.81 -18.10 -10.03
C PHE A 32 -26.11 -18.18 -11.37
N GLY A 33 -24.87 -18.62 -11.42
CA GLY A 33 -24.08 -18.71 -12.65
C GLY A 33 -23.87 -17.35 -13.35
N ILE A 34 -24.18 -16.26 -12.68
CA ILE A 34 -24.07 -14.92 -13.21
C ILE A 34 -22.87 -14.24 -12.53
N GLY A 35 -21.79 -14.08 -13.28
CA GLY A 35 -20.68 -13.26 -12.84
C GLY A 35 -21.14 -11.83 -12.70
N LYS A 36 -21.44 -11.39 -11.50
CA LYS A 36 -21.58 -9.97 -11.24
C LYS A 36 -20.20 -9.36 -11.37
N LYS A 37 -20.05 -8.38 -12.27
CA LYS A 37 -18.86 -7.54 -12.28
C LYS A 37 -18.66 -7.03 -10.87
N PRO A 38 -17.41 -7.04 -10.35
CA PRO A 38 -17.17 -6.35 -9.10
C PRO A 38 -17.65 -4.94 -9.29
N ALA A 39 -18.74 -4.60 -8.61
CA ALA A 39 -19.18 -3.23 -8.51
C ALA A 39 -18.02 -2.42 -7.94
N ASP A 40 -17.95 -1.13 -8.29
CA ASP A 40 -17.02 -0.22 -7.65
C ASP A 40 -16.97 -0.53 -6.16
N ASP A 41 -15.80 -0.92 -5.68
CA ASP A 41 -15.62 -1.33 -4.31
C ASP A 41 -15.53 -0.08 -3.41
N PRO A 42 -16.61 0.32 -2.71
CA PRO A 42 -16.55 1.50 -1.85
C PRO A 42 -15.57 1.31 -0.68
N CYS A 43 -15.32 0.07 -0.28
CA CYS A 43 -14.33 -0.23 0.76
C CYS A 43 -12.92 0.12 0.29
N HIS A 44 -12.62 -0.10 -0.98
CA HIS A 44 -11.35 0.26 -1.57
C HIS A 44 -11.13 1.77 -1.58
N THR A 45 -12.10 2.53 -2.06
CA THR A 45 -12.01 3.99 -2.07
C THR A 45 -11.85 4.54 -0.66
N GLN A 46 -12.61 4.04 0.29
CA GLN A 46 -12.52 4.43 1.69
C GLN A 46 -11.15 4.09 2.27
N PHE A 47 -10.61 2.91 1.95
CA PHE A 47 -9.29 2.50 2.39
C PHE A 47 -8.20 3.46 1.90
N ILE A 48 -8.18 3.75 0.60
CA ILE A 48 -7.18 4.65 0.00
C ILE A 48 -7.29 6.06 0.60
N ASP A 49 -8.49 6.59 0.74
CA ASP A 49 -8.71 7.92 1.31
C ASP A 49 -8.27 7.99 2.77
N SER A 50 -8.60 6.97 3.57
CA SER A 50 -8.21 6.89 4.97
C SER A 50 -6.70 6.75 5.12
N LEU A 51 -6.08 5.95 4.26
CA LEU A 51 -4.64 5.75 4.26
C LEU A 51 -3.91 7.03 3.87
N GLN A 52 -4.36 7.72 2.82
CA GLN A 52 -3.78 8.99 2.39
C GLN A 52 -3.84 10.02 3.51
N THR A 53 -5.01 10.14 4.16
CA THR A 53 -5.19 11.06 5.28
C THR A 53 -4.26 10.72 6.44
N ALA A 54 -4.18 9.44 6.81
CA ALA A 54 -3.33 9.00 7.91
C ALA A 54 -1.85 9.27 7.63
N LEU A 55 -1.39 8.98 6.42
CA LEU A 55 0.02 9.19 6.03
C LEU A 55 0.37 10.68 5.94
N ASP A 56 -0.53 11.49 5.40
CA ASP A 56 -0.32 12.94 5.30
C ASP A 56 -0.30 13.59 6.69
N THR A 57 -1.20 13.19 7.57
CA THR A 57 -1.23 13.66 8.96
C THR A 57 0.05 13.27 9.69
N TYR A 58 0.51 12.04 9.48
CA TYR A 58 1.77 11.57 10.04
C TYR A 58 2.96 12.40 9.53
N ALA A 59 3.01 12.69 8.23
CA ALA A 59 4.05 13.52 7.64
C ALA A 59 4.08 14.93 8.27
N ASP A 60 2.90 15.50 8.53
CA ASP A 60 2.79 16.83 9.14
C ASP A 60 3.25 16.87 10.59
N SER A 61 3.37 15.73 11.26
CA SER A 61 3.87 15.62 12.63
C SER A 61 5.39 15.66 12.73
N SER A 62 6.10 15.81 11.62
CA SER A 62 7.57 15.84 11.55
C SER A 62 8.22 14.60 12.17
N PRO A 63 7.88 13.41 11.73
CA PRO A 63 8.43 12.16 12.29
C PRO A 63 9.91 12.00 11.96
N ALA A 64 10.61 11.19 12.76
CA ALA A 64 12.00 10.85 12.50
C ALA A 64 12.11 9.94 11.26
N SER A 65 13.20 10.10 10.52
CA SER A 65 13.46 9.29 9.32
C SER A 65 13.38 7.79 9.58
N ALA A 66 13.94 7.30 10.68
CA ALA A 66 13.91 5.89 11.03
C ALA A 66 12.48 5.37 11.20
N ASP A 67 11.59 6.17 11.79
CA ASP A 67 10.19 5.79 11.97
C ASP A 67 9.44 5.79 10.64
N ILE A 68 9.71 6.78 9.78
CA ILE A 68 9.15 6.84 8.42
C ILE A 68 9.56 5.60 7.63
N LYS A 69 10.82 5.21 7.73
CA LYS A 69 11.34 4.03 7.05
C LYS A 69 10.57 2.77 7.43
N GLU A 70 10.25 2.58 8.72
CA GLU A 70 9.49 1.42 9.18
C GLU A 70 8.06 1.43 8.65
N VAL A 71 7.40 2.60 8.65
CA VAL A 71 6.06 2.75 8.10
C VAL A 71 6.04 2.44 6.61
N LEU A 72 6.99 2.99 5.86
CA LEU A 72 7.07 2.74 4.41
C LEU A 72 7.42 1.29 4.10
N SER A 73 8.28 0.67 4.90
CA SER A 73 8.61 -0.74 4.74
C SER A 73 7.36 -1.61 4.91
N LEU A 74 6.51 -1.32 5.88
CA LEU A 74 5.22 -2.00 6.05
C LEU A 74 4.35 -1.85 4.81
N VAL A 75 4.18 -0.62 4.32
CA VAL A 75 3.36 -0.33 3.14
C VAL A 75 3.86 -1.10 1.91
N PHE A 76 5.16 -1.10 1.69
CA PHE A 76 5.76 -1.72 0.52
C PHE A 76 5.74 -3.24 0.57
N ARG A 77 5.88 -3.85 1.74
CA ARG A 77 5.92 -5.30 1.90
C ARG A 77 4.55 -5.95 2.01
N PHE A 78 3.55 -5.21 2.47
CA PHE A 78 2.24 -5.80 2.77
C PHE A 78 1.63 -6.56 1.59
N PRO A 79 1.66 -6.05 0.33
CA PRO A 79 1.12 -6.81 -0.79
C PRO A 79 1.84 -8.14 -1.04
N THR A 80 3.15 -8.22 -0.80
CA THR A 80 3.92 -9.44 -1.02
C THR A 80 3.65 -10.49 0.05
N GLU A 81 3.26 -10.07 1.24
CA GLU A 81 2.94 -10.94 2.35
C GLU A 81 1.46 -11.39 2.34
N HIS A 82 0.60 -10.66 1.64
CA HIS A 82 -0.85 -10.87 1.61
C HIS A 82 -1.37 -10.74 0.17
N CYS A 83 -0.96 -11.66 -0.69
CA CYS A 83 -1.23 -11.58 -2.13
C CYS A 83 -2.56 -12.21 -2.57
N GLU A 84 -3.39 -12.67 -1.66
CA GLU A 84 -4.71 -13.22 -1.98
C GLU A 84 -5.79 -12.50 -1.16
N PRO A 85 -6.97 -12.26 -1.75
CA PRO A 85 -7.33 -12.48 -3.16
C PRO A 85 -6.60 -11.54 -4.13
N ALA A 86 -6.51 -11.92 -5.41
CA ALA A 86 -5.78 -11.14 -6.41
C ALA A 86 -6.28 -9.70 -6.53
N SER A 87 -7.59 -9.48 -6.38
CA SER A 87 -8.14 -8.12 -6.39
C SER A 87 -7.58 -7.26 -5.27
N ALA A 88 -7.42 -7.82 -4.07
CA ALA A 88 -6.82 -7.12 -2.95
C ALA A 88 -5.34 -6.80 -3.22
N TYR A 89 -4.61 -7.73 -3.81
CA TYR A 89 -3.20 -7.52 -4.16
C TYR A 89 -3.00 -6.26 -5.02
N TRP A 90 -3.80 -6.13 -6.09
CA TRP A 90 -3.71 -4.96 -6.97
C TRP A 90 -4.06 -3.66 -6.24
N MET A 91 -5.04 -3.71 -5.33
CA MET A 91 -5.44 -2.54 -4.55
C MET A 91 -4.37 -2.14 -3.53
N LEU A 92 -3.71 -3.13 -2.93
CA LEU A 92 -2.61 -2.89 -2.01
C LEU A 92 -1.40 -2.29 -2.75
N LEU A 93 -1.16 -2.68 -4.01
CA LEU A 93 -0.14 -2.03 -4.84
C LEU A 93 -0.52 -0.59 -5.16
N ALA A 94 -1.80 -0.34 -5.50
CA ALA A 94 -2.28 1.01 -5.78
C ALA A 94 -2.10 1.93 -4.57
N ALA A 95 -2.14 1.39 -3.35
CA ALA A 95 -1.93 2.13 -2.12
C ALA A 95 -0.52 2.73 -2.03
N HIS A 96 0.45 2.25 -2.82
CA HIS A 96 1.77 2.87 -2.90
C HIS A 96 1.72 4.32 -3.41
N GLY A 97 0.63 4.74 -4.04
CA GLY A 97 0.42 6.12 -4.46
C GLY A 97 0.17 7.11 -3.32
N THR A 98 0.07 6.63 -2.09
CA THR A 98 -0.24 7.48 -0.92
C THR A 98 0.99 7.98 -0.15
N VAL A 99 2.22 7.58 -0.56
CA VAL A 99 3.42 7.77 0.26
C VAL A 99 4.28 8.97 -0.12
N PHE A 100 3.90 9.73 -1.15
CA PHE A 100 4.79 10.73 -1.75
C PHE A 100 5.09 11.93 -0.85
N LYS A 101 4.27 12.19 0.15
CA LYS A 101 4.52 13.24 1.13
C LYS A 101 5.56 12.82 2.17
N LEU A 102 5.67 11.52 2.44
CA LEU A 102 6.63 10.97 3.41
C LEU A 102 8.04 10.79 2.83
N ILE A 103 8.14 10.36 1.58
CA ILE A 103 9.44 10.03 0.98
C ILE A 103 10.46 11.18 1.08
N PRO A 104 10.11 12.45 0.79
CA PRO A 104 11.08 13.54 0.91
C PRO A 104 11.58 13.80 2.33
N LEU A 105 10.91 13.26 3.34
CA LEU A 105 11.29 13.45 4.74
C LEU A 105 12.31 12.41 5.22
N LEU A 106 12.61 11.41 4.39
CA LEU A 106 13.62 10.40 4.70
C LEU A 106 15.03 10.98 4.61
N SER A 107 15.93 10.47 5.46
CA SER A 107 17.36 10.72 5.26
C SER A 107 17.82 10.04 3.96
N PRO A 108 18.89 10.54 3.32
CA PRO A 108 19.42 9.91 2.10
C PRO A 108 19.75 8.43 2.28
N SER A 109 20.31 8.02 3.41
CA SER A 109 20.65 6.62 3.65
C SER A 109 19.42 5.75 3.82
N ASP A 110 18.40 6.22 4.52
CA ASP A 110 17.14 5.48 4.68
C ASP A 110 16.39 5.37 3.36
N ALA A 111 16.39 6.43 2.55
CA ALA A 111 15.80 6.39 1.21
C ALA A 111 16.52 5.37 0.32
N ALA A 112 17.85 5.31 0.39
CA ALA A 112 18.63 4.34 -0.39
C ALA A 112 18.31 2.89 0.01
N GLU A 113 18.18 2.64 1.32
CA GLU A 113 17.82 1.31 1.82
C GLU A 113 16.42 0.90 1.36
N LEU A 114 15.46 1.81 1.42
CA LEU A 114 14.09 1.54 0.95
C LEU A 114 14.05 1.33 -0.57
N ALA A 115 14.82 2.09 -1.33
CA ALA A 115 14.91 1.90 -2.77
C ALA A 115 15.44 0.50 -3.11
N SER A 116 16.46 0.04 -2.40
CA SER A 116 17.00 -1.30 -2.56
C SER A 116 15.98 -2.38 -2.18
N GLU A 117 15.30 -2.24 -1.06
CA GLU A 117 14.24 -3.15 -0.62
C GLU A 117 13.12 -3.23 -1.64
N TYR A 118 12.64 -2.09 -2.10
CA TYR A 118 11.56 -2.00 -3.07
C TYR A 118 11.92 -2.68 -4.39
N GLY A 119 13.13 -2.46 -4.85
CA GLY A 119 13.64 -3.11 -6.07
C GLY A 119 13.72 -4.63 -5.94
N LYS A 120 14.01 -5.15 -4.75
CA LYS A 120 14.03 -6.60 -4.49
C LYS A 120 12.63 -7.19 -4.41
N LEU A 121 11.68 -6.47 -3.79
CA LEU A 121 10.29 -6.92 -3.66
C LEU A 121 9.58 -7.04 -5.01
N TYR A 122 9.86 -6.11 -5.93
CA TYR A 122 9.14 -6.01 -7.20
C TYR A 122 10.05 -6.21 -8.42
N ARG A 123 11.00 -7.09 -8.29
CA ARG A 123 12.06 -7.32 -9.29
C ARG A 123 11.58 -8.00 -10.57
N ARG A 124 10.58 -8.87 -10.48
CA ARG A 124 10.19 -9.79 -11.56
C ARG A 124 9.01 -9.33 -12.41
N TRP A 125 8.32 -8.28 -12.00
CA TRP A 125 7.06 -7.90 -12.63
C TRP A 125 7.23 -6.59 -13.38
N GLU A 126 6.50 -6.46 -14.48
CA GLU A 126 6.34 -5.16 -15.09
C GLU A 126 5.76 -4.24 -14.03
N ARG A 127 6.48 -3.18 -13.77
CA ARG A 127 6.09 -2.26 -12.70
C ARG A 127 4.96 -1.37 -13.18
N LEU A 128 3.94 -1.25 -12.35
CA LEU A 128 2.88 -0.29 -12.56
C LEU A 128 3.46 1.14 -12.55
N PRO A 129 2.81 2.11 -13.23
CA PRO A 129 3.28 3.50 -13.21
C PRO A 129 3.52 4.03 -11.79
N VAL A 130 2.63 3.70 -10.83
CA VAL A 130 2.79 4.12 -9.43
C VAL A 130 4.10 3.59 -8.83
N GLN A 131 4.48 2.36 -9.16
CA GLN A 131 5.73 1.78 -8.65
C GLN A 131 6.97 2.46 -9.23
N LYS A 132 6.91 2.83 -10.51
CA LYS A 132 7.99 3.60 -11.15
C LYS A 132 8.15 4.97 -10.47
N ASP A 133 7.05 5.61 -10.14
CA ASP A 133 7.05 6.90 -9.45
C ASP A 133 7.62 6.79 -8.04
N VAL A 134 7.30 5.72 -7.31
CA VAL A 134 7.86 5.44 -5.98
C VAL A 134 9.38 5.28 -6.07
N ILE A 135 9.86 4.50 -7.03
CA ILE A 135 11.31 4.30 -7.21
C ILE A 135 12.01 5.61 -7.50
N LYS A 136 11.47 6.42 -8.40
CA LYS A 136 12.03 7.73 -8.73
C LYS A 136 12.09 8.64 -7.51
N ALA A 137 11.02 8.66 -6.72
CA ALA A 137 10.97 9.48 -5.51
C ALA A 137 12.01 9.04 -4.47
N LEU A 138 12.16 7.72 -4.26
CA LEU A 138 13.16 7.16 -3.35
C LEU A 138 14.58 7.46 -3.83
N GLN A 139 14.84 7.32 -5.13
CA GLN A 139 16.15 7.63 -5.70
C GLN A 139 16.49 9.11 -5.55
N LYS A 140 15.51 9.99 -5.78
CA LYS A 140 15.69 11.42 -5.60
C LYS A 140 16.03 11.77 -4.14
N ALA A 141 15.29 11.18 -3.20
CA ALA A 141 15.54 11.40 -1.76
C ALA A 141 16.92 10.87 -1.34
N SER A 142 17.40 9.79 -1.96
CA SER A 142 18.70 9.20 -1.65
C SER A 142 19.88 10.06 -2.11
N ARG A 143 19.64 11.01 -3.02
CA ARG A 143 20.66 11.91 -3.56
C ARG A 143 20.66 13.28 -2.92
N ALA A 144 19.68 13.54 -2.08
CA ALA A 144 19.52 14.86 -1.45
C ALA A 144 20.62 15.20 -0.45
#